data_e092cfe7faed11136f148c19635a3392
#
_entry.id   e092cfe7faed11136f148c19635a3392
#
_cell.length_a   1.000
_cell.length_b   1.000
_cell.length_c   1.000
_cell.angle_alpha   90.00
_cell.angle_beta   90.00
_cell.angle_gamma   90.00
#
_symmetry.space_group_name_H-M   'P 1'
#
loop_
_entity.id
_entity.type
_entity.pdbx_description
1 polymer ?
#
loop_
_entity_poly.entity_id
_entity_poly.type
_entity_poly.pdbx_seq_one_letter_code
_entity_poly.pdbx_strand_id
1 'polypeptide(L)'
;MNIKHIRNATIIVEYANKKFLIDPMLGEKGAYPPFPNSPRQDQNNPLVSLPTSVEDIISGIDAVIVTHLHLDHFDEAAQRILPKDIKMFVQNEEDAKEVQNAGFQNVEVLTKDTVFEGIQLIKTRGEHGRGEILKLAGLVCGVVFKHQSEKTLYVAGDTVWYDAVQEEIDTHNPDIIVVNGGDNQFFEGGSLVMGKEDIYEVYKTAPNAHIIVVHMEAVNHWGLSREDLKTFINEKEMTSRVEVPNDGESYTF
;
A
#
# COMPACT_ATOMS: atom_id res chain seq x y z
N MET A 1 -17.01 6.73 1.82
CA MET A 1 -15.75 6.05 1.46
C MET A 1 -15.79 4.61 1.93
N ASN A 2 -15.28 3.65 1.13
CA ASN A 2 -15.08 2.26 1.55
C ASN A 2 -13.65 1.83 1.18
N ILE A 3 -12.99 1.08 2.07
CA ILE A 3 -11.65 0.54 1.85
C ILE A 3 -11.71 -0.97 2.05
N LYS A 4 -11.41 -1.73 0.99
CA LYS A 4 -11.35 -3.20 1.02
C LYS A 4 -9.90 -3.65 0.90
N HIS A 5 -9.41 -4.37 1.90
CA HIS A 5 -8.13 -5.06 1.82
C HIS A 5 -8.27 -6.32 0.96
N ILE A 6 -7.45 -6.48 -0.04
CA ILE A 6 -7.44 -7.68 -0.89
C ILE A 6 -6.37 -8.64 -0.38
N ARG A 7 -5.10 -8.27 -0.49
CA ARG A 7 -3.95 -9.07 -0.06
C ARG A 7 -2.68 -8.21 -0.13
N ASN A 8 -1.74 -8.38 0.78
CA ASN A 8 -0.50 -7.61 0.82
C ASN A 8 -0.79 -6.09 0.88
N ALA A 9 -0.20 -5.29 -0.02
CA ALA A 9 -0.50 -3.88 -0.19
C ALA A 9 -1.74 -3.62 -1.07
N THR A 10 -2.30 -4.66 -1.71
CA THR A 10 -3.42 -4.49 -2.63
C THR A 10 -4.70 -4.14 -1.90
N ILE A 11 -5.21 -2.94 -2.14
CA ILE A 11 -6.48 -2.46 -1.61
C ILE A 11 -7.37 -1.90 -2.71
N ILE A 12 -8.68 -1.96 -2.49
CA ILE A 12 -9.67 -1.22 -3.28
C ILE A 12 -10.19 -0.08 -2.43
N VAL A 13 -10.17 1.12 -2.99
CA VAL A 13 -10.69 2.34 -2.35
C VAL A 13 -11.86 2.87 -3.18
N GLU A 14 -13.06 2.88 -2.61
CA GLU A 14 -14.22 3.57 -3.16
C GLU A 14 -14.29 4.96 -2.53
N TYR A 15 -14.06 6.00 -3.35
CA TYR A 15 -13.91 7.38 -2.91
C TYR A 15 -14.58 8.33 -3.89
N ALA A 16 -15.50 9.17 -3.41
CA ALA A 16 -16.25 10.15 -4.22
C ALA A 16 -16.85 9.54 -5.51
N ASN A 17 -17.51 8.38 -5.39
CA ASN A 17 -18.11 7.60 -6.49
C ASN A 17 -17.12 7.07 -7.55
N LYS A 18 -15.83 7.01 -7.21
CA LYS A 18 -14.78 6.38 -8.03
C LYS A 18 -14.17 5.22 -7.28
N LYS A 19 -13.73 4.22 -8.03
CA LYS A 19 -13.14 2.99 -7.50
C LYS A 19 -11.69 2.89 -7.94
N PHE A 20 -10.78 2.90 -6.98
CA PHE A 20 -9.34 2.82 -7.19
C PHE A 20 -8.83 1.44 -6.77
N LEU A 21 -7.99 0.83 -7.59
CA LEU A 21 -7.18 -0.33 -7.21
C LEU A 21 -5.75 0.16 -6.94
N ILE A 22 -5.26 -0.08 -5.74
CA ILE A 22 -3.92 0.37 -5.33
C ILE A 22 -3.02 -0.84 -5.18
N ASP A 23 -1.82 -0.75 -5.73
CA ASP A 23 -0.74 -1.73 -5.65
C ASP A 23 -1.19 -3.18 -5.97
N PRO A 24 -1.66 -3.44 -7.20
CA PRO A 24 -2.24 -4.73 -7.57
C PRO A 24 -1.19 -5.85 -7.69
N MET A 25 -1.15 -6.74 -6.70
CA MET A 25 -0.48 -8.04 -6.75
C MET A 25 -1.53 -9.12 -6.98
N LEU A 26 -1.75 -9.53 -8.24
CA LEU A 26 -2.88 -10.37 -8.66
C LEU A 26 -2.49 -11.82 -8.99
N GLY A 27 -1.20 -12.19 -8.86
CA GLY A 27 -0.73 -13.55 -9.10
C GLY A 27 -1.34 -14.57 -8.16
N GLU A 28 -1.44 -15.80 -8.63
CA GLU A 28 -1.87 -16.93 -7.79
C GLU A 28 -0.86 -17.20 -6.67
N LYS A 29 -1.31 -17.84 -5.59
CA LYS A 29 -0.43 -18.30 -4.52
C LYS A 29 0.74 -19.11 -5.09
N GLY A 30 1.97 -18.72 -4.70
CA GLY A 30 3.18 -19.40 -5.10
C GLY A 30 3.68 -19.14 -6.52
N ALA A 31 3.11 -18.15 -7.23
CA ALA A 31 3.44 -17.86 -8.63
C ALA A 31 4.88 -17.35 -8.83
N TYR A 32 5.50 -16.76 -7.80
CA TYR A 32 6.81 -16.12 -7.91
C TYR A 32 7.79 -16.69 -6.89
N PRO A 33 9.10 -16.71 -7.20
CA PRO A 33 10.10 -17.13 -6.22
C PRO A 33 10.10 -16.22 -4.98
N PRO A 34 10.65 -16.70 -3.85
CA PRO A 34 10.83 -15.86 -2.68
C PRO A 34 11.78 -14.68 -2.98
N PHE A 35 11.57 -13.56 -2.32
CA PHE A 35 12.56 -12.48 -2.32
C PHE A 35 13.88 -13.01 -1.74
N PRO A 36 15.01 -12.80 -2.42
CA PRO A 36 16.30 -13.35 -1.98
C PRO A 36 16.79 -12.68 -0.69
N ASN A 37 17.73 -13.33 0.00
CA ASN A 37 18.37 -12.83 1.22
C ASN A 37 17.39 -12.47 2.34
N SER A 38 16.29 -13.21 2.46
CA SER A 38 15.24 -12.97 3.42
C SER A 38 14.73 -14.29 4.03
N PRO A 39 13.89 -14.24 5.07
CA PRO A 39 13.28 -15.44 5.66
C PRO A 39 12.45 -16.25 4.66
N ARG A 40 12.14 -17.51 5.02
CA ARG A 40 11.20 -18.41 4.29
C ARG A 40 11.57 -18.61 2.81
N GLN A 41 12.85 -18.89 2.53
CA GLN A 41 13.37 -19.13 1.17
C GLN A 41 12.78 -20.39 0.51
N ASP A 42 12.10 -21.24 1.25
CA ASP A 42 11.37 -22.42 0.81
C ASP A 42 9.91 -22.13 0.39
N GLN A 43 9.46 -20.87 0.47
CA GLN A 43 8.08 -20.48 0.20
C GLN A 43 8.00 -19.46 -0.94
N ASN A 44 7.34 -19.83 -2.02
CA ASN A 44 7.07 -18.94 -3.14
C ASN A 44 5.99 -17.90 -2.81
N ASN A 45 6.16 -16.70 -3.36
CA ASN A 45 5.22 -15.60 -3.25
C ASN A 45 4.08 -15.67 -4.29
N PRO A 46 2.90 -15.16 -4.01
CA PRO A 46 2.37 -14.82 -2.68
C PRO A 46 2.18 -16.06 -1.80
N LEU A 47 2.29 -15.90 -0.48
CA LEU A 47 2.12 -17.01 0.49
C LEU A 47 0.66 -17.44 0.65
N VAL A 48 -0.28 -16.58 0.28
CA VAL A 48 -1.73 -16.77 0.44
C VAL A 48 -2.46 -16.55 -0.87
N SER A 49 -3.64 -17.18 -1.03
CA SER A 49 -4.49 -16.97 -2.20
C SER A 49 -5.21 -15.64 -2.14
N LEU A 50 -5.70 -15.15 -3.30
CA LEU A 50 -6.65 -14.04 -3.33
C LEU A 50 -7.95 -14.43 -2.61
N PRO A 51 -8.62 -13.49 -1.93
CA PRO A 51 -9.86 -13.78 -1.18
C PRO A 51 -11.08 -13.92 -2.09
N THR A 52 -10.99 -13.47 -3.34
CA THR A 52 -12.04 -13.55 -4.36
C THR A 52 -11.39 -13.67 -5.75
N SER A 53 -12.21 -13.82 -6.81
CA SER A 53 -11.71 -13.91 -8.19
C SER A 53 -11.03 -12.62 -8.64
N VAL A 54 -10.10 -12.72 -9.59
CA VAL A 54 -9.45 -11.55 -10.17
C VAL A 54 -10.47 -10.68 -10.90
N GLU A 55 -11.44 -11.29 -11.56
CA GLU A 55 -12.54 -10.62 -12.26
C GLU A 55 -13.34 -9.73 -11.31
N ASP A 56 -13.63 -10.22 -10.08
CA ASP A 56 -14.33 -9.43 -9.06
C ASP A 56 -13.46 -8.26 -8.56
N ILE A 57 -12.15 -8.48 -8.42
CA ILE A 57 -11.21 -7.44 -7.95
C ILE A 57 -11.14 -6.29 -8.96
N ILE A 58 -11.02 -6.59 -10.25
CA ILE A 58 -10.84 -5.58 -11.29
C ILE A 58 -12.18 -4.99 -11.80
N SER A 59 -13.29 -5.57 -11.39
CA SER A 59 -14.63 -5.14 -11.87
C SER A 59 -14.95 -3.71 -11.42
N GLY A 60 -15.24 -2.84 -12.40
CA GLY A 60 -15.66 -1.46 -12.16
C GLY A 60 -14.57 -0.56 -11.60
N ILE A 61 -13.30 -0.91 -11.75
CA ILE A 61 -12.18 -0.04 -11.37
C ILE A 61 -12.10 1.14 -12.35
N ASP A 62 -12.12 2.37 -11.84
CA ASP A 62 -11.97 3.60 -12.61
C ASP A 62 -10.49 3.95 -12.84
N ALA A 63 -9.62 3.69 -11.87
CA ALA A 63 -8.19 3.96 -11.97
C ALA A 63 -7.36 3.00 -11.10
N VAL A 64 -6.10 2.83 -11.49
CA VAL A 64 -5.08 2.08 -10.74
C VAL A 64 -4.02 3.06 -10.24
N ILE A 65 -3.58 2.90 -9.00
CA ILE A 65 -2.44 3.63 -8.44
C ILE A 65 -1.35 2.60 -8.10
N VAL A 66 -0.14 2.82 -8.60
CA VAL A 66 1.03 2.00 -8.27
C VAL A 66 2.04 2.88 -7.55
N THR A 67 2.24 2.62 -6.27
CA THR A 67 3.11 3.43 -5.41
C THR A 67 4.59 3.25 -5.77
N HIS A 68 4.96 2.06 -6.26
CA HIS A 68 6.25 1.72 -6.83
C HIS A 68 6.19 0.35 -7.55
N LEU A 69 7.19 0.01 -8.34
CA LEU A 69 7.15 -1.15 -9.25
C LEU A 69 7.74 -2.44 -8.66
N HIS A 70 7.82 -2.60 -7.33
CA HIS A 70 8.19 -3.89 -6.78
C HIS A 70 7.15 -4.97 -7.12
N LEU A 71 7.60 -6.22 -7.25
CA LEU A 71 6.78 -7.35 -7.67
C LEU A 71 5.53 -7.56 -6.81
N ASP A 72 5.60 -7.25 -5.55
CA ASP A 72 4.49 -7.38 -4.60
C ASP A 72 3.54 -6.16 -4.56
N HIS A 73 3.78 -5.15 -5.41
CA HIS A 73 2.93 -3.98 -5.65
C HIS A 73 2.40 -3.89 -7.08
N PHE A 74 3.14 -4.42 -8.07
CA PHE A 74 2.68 -4.44 -9.46
C PHE A 74 3.25 -5.65 -10.19
N ASP A 75 2.64 -6.82 -9.99
CA ASP A 75 3.13 -8.08 -10.51
C ASP A 75 2.82 -8.31 -12.00
N GLU A 76 3.47 -9.33 -12.59
CA GLU A 76 3.25 -9.73 -13.98
C GLU A 76 1.79 -10.14 -14.26
N ALA A 77 1.08 -10.68 -13.28
CA ALA A 77 -0.33 -11.02 -13.42
C ALA A 77 -1.18 -9.77 -13.56
N ALA A 78 -0.97 -8.74 -12.73
CA ALA A 78 -1.62 -7.45 -12.86
C ALA A 78 -1.31 -6.80 -14.21
N GLN A 79 -0.03 -6.81 -14.62
CA GLN A 79 0.36 -6.30 -15.93
C GLN A 79 -0.35 -7.01 -17.08
N ARG A 80 -0.56 -8.32 -17.01
CA ARG A 80 -1.24 -9.09 -18.06
C ARG A 80 -2.74 -8.91 -18.09
N ILE A 81 -3.38 -8.81 -16.91
CA ILE A 81 -4.83 -8.93 -16.74
C ILE A 81 -5.52 -7.56 -16.84
N LEU A 82 -4.91 -6.51 -16.31
CA LEU A 82 -5.51 -5.17 -16.30
C LEU A 82 -5.72 -4.64 -17.73
N PRO A 83 -6.87 -3.98 -18.01
CA PRO A 83 -7.12 -3.33 -19.28
C PRO A 83 -6.04 -2.31 -19.62
N LYS A 84 -5.54 -2.32 -20.85
CA LYS A 84 -4.39 -1.48 -21.25
C LYS A 84 -4.75 0.01 -21.41
N ASP A 85 -6.00 0.32 -21.50
CA ASP A 85 -6.56 1.68 -21.56
C ASP A 85 -6.98 2.23 -20.20
N ILE A 86 -6.90 1.42 -19.12
CA ILE A 86 -7.24 1.88 -17.77
C ILE A 86 -6.37 3.07 -17.37
N LYS A 87 -6.96 4.02 -16.65
CA LYS A 87 -6.19 5.12 -16.08
C LYS A 87 -5.24 4.59 -15.00
N MET A 88 -3.93 4.89 -15.14
CA MET A 88 -2.90 4.51 -14.17
C MET A 88 -2.16 5.74 -13.66
N PHE A 89 -1.92 5.75 -12.36
CA PHE A 89 -1.07 6.72 -11.69
C PHE A 89 0.17 6.01 -11.13
N VAL A 90 1.34 6.58 -11.37
CA VAL A 90 2.63 6.05 -10.93
C VAL A 90 3.47 7.14 -10.27
N GLN A 91 4.52 6.77 -9.56
CA GLN A 91 5.26 7.73 -8.74
C GLN A 91 6.18 8.69 -9.52
N ASN A 92 6.73 8.30 -10.67
CA ASN A 92 7.72 9.07 -11.41
C ASN A 92 7.73 8.72 -12.91
N GLU A 93 8.52 9.47 -13.70
CA GLU A 93 8.65 9.29 -15.15
C GLU A 93 9.34 7.99 -15.57
N GLU A 94 10.19 7.42 -14.72
CA GLU A 94 10.86 6.15 -14.98
C GLU A 94 9.84 5.01 -14.89
N ASP A 95 9.07 4.96 -13.80
CA ASP A 95 7.98 4.01 -13.63
C ASP A 95 6.92 4.16 -14.73
N ALA A 96 6.61 5.41 -15.13
CA ALA A 96 5.67 5.65 -16.22
C ALA A 96 6.13 4.99 -17.53
N LYS A 97 7.42 5.09 -17.87
CA LYS A 97 7.98 4.44 -19.07
C LYS A 97 7.91 2.91 -18.97
N GLU A 98 8.21 2.33 -17.81
CA GLU A 98 8.13 0.88 -17.61
C GLU A 98 6.70 0.37 -17.77
N VAL A 99 5.74 1.06 -17.16
CA VAL A 99 4.32 0.74 -17.28
C VAL A 99 3.82 0.90 -18.71
N GLN A 100 4.26 1.95 -19.43
CA GLN A 100 3.96 2.14 -20.85
C GLN A 100 4.57 1.04 -21.72
N ASN A 101 5.80 0.59 -21.43
CA ASN A 101 6.44 -0.52 -22.10
C ASN A 101 5.70 -1.84 -21.89
N ALA A 102 5.01 -2.01 -20.75
CA ALA A 102 4.10 -3.13 -20.48
C ALA A 102 2.76 -3.01 -21.24
N GLY A 103 2.59 -1.95 -22.06
CA GLY A 103 1.48 -1.75 -22.97
C GLY A 103 0.36 -0.86 -22.45
N PHE A 104 0.47 -0.26 -21.27
CA PHE A 104 -0.55 0.65 -20.74
C PHE A 104 -0.49 2.00 -21.45
N GLN A 105 -1.67 2.52 -21.86
CA GLN A 105 -1.76 3.69 -22.75
C GLN A 105 -2.11 4.98 -22.02
N ASN A 106 -2.70 4.89 -20.83
CA ASN A 106 -3.22 6.03 -20.08
C ASN A 106 -2.51 6.18 -18.72
N VAL A 107 -1.20 6.46 -18.76
CA VAL A 107 -0.33 6.55 -17.59
C VAL A 107 -0.03 8.01 -17.26
N GLU A 108 -0.14 8.39 -16.00
CA GLU A 108 0.14 9.73 -15.49
C GLU A 108 1.02 9.63 -14.23
N VAL A 109 1.97 10.53 -14.12
CA VAL A 109 2.81 10.65 -12.94
C VAL A 109 2.08 11.43 -11.85
N LEU A 110 2.00 10.86 -10.64
CA LEU A 110 1.49 11.54 -9.46
C LEU A 110 2.36 12.73 -9.09
N THR A 111 1.71 13.85 -8.84
CA THR A 111 2.32 15.08 -8.32
C THR A 111 1.54 15.57 -7.10
N LYS A 112 1.94 16.70 -6.52
CA LYS A 112 1.14 17.37 -5.48
C LYS A 112 -0.14 18.02 -6.01
N ASP A 113 -0.25 18.20 -7.33
CA ASP A 113 -1.34 18.90 -7.99
C ASP A 113 -2.21 17.98 -8.89
N THR A 114 -2.02 16.65 -8.81
CA THR A 114 -2.79 15.69 -9.59
C THR A 114 -4.27 15.70 -9.19
N VAL A 115 -5.15 15.77 -10.18
CA VAL A 115 -6.61 15.71 -9.98
C VAL A 115 -7.22 14.68 -10.93
N PHE A 116 -8.03 13.78 -10.40
CA PHE A 116 -8.79 12.81 -11.17
C PHE A 116 -10.27 12.89 -10.82
N GLU A 117 -11.12 13.25 -11.80
CA GLU A 117 -12.58 13.33 -11.63
C GLU A 117 -13.01 14.20 -10.42
N GLY A 118 -12.28 15.29 -10.15
CA GLY A 118 -12.52 16.19 -9.03
C GLY A 118 -11.88 15.75 -7.69
N ILE A 119 -11.26 14.59 -7.65
CA ILE A 119 -10.52 14.08 -6.50
C ILE A 119 -9.07 14.54 -6.60
N GLN A 120 -8.55 15.20 -5.57
CA GLN A 120 -7.13 15.49 -5.46
C GLN A 120 -6.38 14.21 -5.04
N LEU A 121 -5.37 13.83 -5.81
CA LEU A 121 -4.46 12.71 -5.54
C LEU A 121 -3.06 13.28 -5.31
N ILE A 122 -2.74 13.58 -4.07
CA ILE A 122 -1.51 14.28 -3.70
C ILE A 122 -0.42 13.25 -3.42
N LYS A 123 0.64 13.25 -4.24
CA LYS A 123 1.81 12.40 -4.00
C LYS A 123 2.50 12.81 -2.71
N THR A 124 2.83 11.83 -1.87
CA THR A 124 3.61 12.00 -0.64
C THR A 124 4.98 11.35 -0.74
N ARG A 125 5.86 11.70 0.17
CA ARG A 125 7.20 11.11 0.29
C ARG A 125 7.14 9.79 1.04
N GLY A 126 8.09 8.89 0.76
CA GLY A 126 8.30 7.64 1.48
C GLY A 126 9.78 7.25 1.52
N GLU A 127 10.16 6.49 2.56
CA GLU A 127 11.47 5.86 2.69
C GLU A 127 11.29 4.36 2.89
N HIS A 128 11.71 3.57 1.90
CA HIS A 128 11.58 2.11 1.89
C HIS A 128 12.76 1.46 2.64
N GLY A 129 12.77 1.65 3.95
CA GLY A 129 13.84 1.23 4.86
C GLY A 129 14.64 2.39 5.44
N ARG A 130 15.79 2.08 6.06
CA ARG A 130 16.65 3.07 6.72
C ARG A 130 18.12 2.85 6.33
N GLY A 131 18.88 3.95 6.20
CA GLY A 131 20.32 3.88 5.94
C GLY A 131 20.68 3.30 4.56
N GLU A 132 21.62 2.37 4.50
CA GLU A 132 22.14 1.85 3.22
C GLU A 132 21.10 1.06 2.39
N ILE A 133 20.11 0.46 3.03
CA ILE A 133 19.07 -0.32 2.33
C ILE A 133 18.22 0.56 1.40
N LEU A 134 18.08 1.86 1.69
CA LEU A 134 17.37 2.81 0.82
C LEU A 134 17.90 2.83 -0.62
N LYS A 135 19.22 2.62 -0.80
CA LYS A 135 19.83 2.59 -2.13
C LYS A 135 19.43 1.36 -2.95
N LEU A 136 19.05 0.29 -2.27
CA LEU A 136 18.65 -0.98 -2.89
C LEU A 136 17.13 -1.07 -3.06
N ALA A 137 16.39 -0.56 -2.08
CA ALA A 137 14.93 -0.59 -2.08
C ALA A 137 14.30 0.39 -3.07
N GLY A 138 15.03 1.43 -3.47
CA GLY A 138 14.58 2.38 -4.48
C GLY A 138 13.58 3.42 -3.99
N LEU A 139 13.02 4.17 -4.93
CA LEU A 139 12.06 5.23 -4.65
C LEU A 139 10.66 4.66 -4.44
N VAL A 140 9.94 5.23 -3.50
CA VAL A 140 8.56 4.90 -3.17
C VAL A 140 7.75 6.16 -2.92
N CYS A 141 6.44 6.09 -3.03
CA CYS A 141 5.56 7.18 -2.61
C CYS A 141 4.31 6.66 -1.93
N GLY A 142 3.63 7.55 -1.22
CA GLY A 142 2.25 7.39 -0.84
C GLY A 142 1.35 8.34 -1.61
N VAL A 143 0.06 8.35 -1.28
CA VAL A 143 -0.93 9.23 -1.89
C VAL A 143 -1.97 9.69 -0.85
N VAL A 144 -2.27 11.00 -0.86
CA VAL A 144 -3.38 11.55 -0.08
C VAL A 144 -4.54 11.85 -1.03
N PHE A 145 -5.73 11.36 -0.66
CA PHE A 145 -6.99 11.62 -1.34
C PHE A 145 -7.74 12.73 -0.62
N LYS A 146 -8.15 13.76 -1.36
CA LYS A 146 -9.02 14.84 -0.85
C LYS A 146 -10.16 15.12 -1.80
N HIS A 147 -11.37 15.18 -1.24
CA HIS A 147 -12.59 15.61 -1.93
C HIS A 147 -13.55 16.23 -0.92
N GLN A 148 -14.35 17.25 -1.33
CA GLN A 148 -15.22 17.99 -0.42
C GLN A 148 -16.33 17.16 0.25
N SER A 149 -16.71 16.02 -0.33
CA SER A 149 -17.78 15.13 0.19
C SER A 149 -17.25 13.93 0.95
N GLU A 150 -15.92 13.78 1.09
CA GLU A 150 -15.29 12.61 1.69
C GLU A 150 -14.30 13.01 2.78
N LYS A 151 -14.02 12.09 3.69
CA LYS A 151 -12.93 12.21 4.64
C LYS A 151 -11.58 12.19 3.93
N THR A 152 -10.58 12.88 4.47
CA THR A 152 -9.22 12.81 3.93
C THR A 152 -8.60 11.44 4.21
N LEU A 153 -8.15 10.76 3.15
CA LEU A 153 -7.47 9.47 3.22
C LEU A 153 -5.99 9.64 2.88
N TYR A 154 -5.11 9.07 3.70
CA TYR A 154 -3.69 8.93 3.40
C TYR A 154 -3.32 7.45 3.28
N VAL A 155 -2.84 7.02 2.11
CA VAL A 155 -2.24 5.71 1.87
C VAL A 155 -0.74 5.92 1.82
N ALA A 156 -0.02 5.43 2.84
CA ALA A 156 1.40 5.75 3.03
C ALA A 156 2.34 5.02 2.06
N GLY A 157 1.91 3.84 1.54
CA GLY A 157 2.75 2.97 0.72
C GLY A 157 3.87 2.30 1.54
N ASP A 158 4.90 1.83 0.86
CA ASP A 158 6.05 1.19 1.50
C ASP A 158 7.01 2.23 2.06
N THR A 159 6.78 2.59 3.30
CA THR A 159 7.63 3.52 4.05
C THR A 159 7.80 3.06 5.50
N VAL A 160 8.94 3.34 6.09
CA VAL A 160 9.13 3.33 7.54
C VAL A 160 8.63 4.65 8.13
N TRP A 161 8.47 4.72 9.46
CA TRP A 161 8.25 5.99 10.14
C TRP A 161 9.50 6.86 10.11
N TYR A 162 9.38 8.11 9.64
CA TYR A 162 10.42 9.13 9.64
C TYR A 162 9.78 10.54 9.55
N ASP A 163 10.61 11.59 9.63
CA ASP A 163 10.12 12.98 9.74
C ASP A 163 9.13 13.38 8.65
N ALA A 164 9.33 12.92 7.39
CA ALA A 164 8.41 13.30 6.33
C ALA A 164 7.02 12.66 6.45
N VAL A 165 6.90 11.45 7.02
CA VAL A 165 5.58 10.87 7.30
C VAL A 165 4.82 11.71 8.33
N GLN A 166 5.52 12.20 9.36
CA GLN A 166 4.94 13.13 10.32
C GLN A 166 4.51 14.43 9.63
N GLU A 167 5.37 15.02 8.80
CA GLU A 167 5.04 16.25 8.06
C GLU A 167 3.82 16.08 7.13
N GLU A 168 3.68 14.93 6.47
CA GLU A 168 2.50 14.65 5.64
C GLU A 168 1.22 14.53 6.50
N ILE A 169 1.30 13.87 7.67
CA ILE A 169 0.17 13.80 8.62
C ILE A 169 -0.21 15.20 9.12
N ASP A 170 0.76 16.00 9.55
CA ASP A 170 0.53 17.35 10.05
C ASP A 170 -0.04 18.29 8.97
N THR A 171 0.45 18.16 7.73
CA THR A 171 0.02 18.98 6.59
C THR A 171 -1.37 18.65 6.11
N HIS A 172 -1.68 17.36 6.01
CA HIS A 172 -2.92 16.90 5.39
C HIS A 172 -4.03 16.58 6.38
N ASN A 173 -3.69 16.40 7.68
CA ASN A 173 -4.61 16.05 8.76
C ASN A 173 -5.61 14.96 8.35
N PRO A 174 -5.13 13.77 7.96
CA PRO A 174 -5.99 12.72 7.43
C PRO A 174 -6.94 12.17 8.51
N ASP A 175 -8.17 11.86 8.10
CA ASP A 175 -9.15 11.17 8.94
C ASP A 175 -8.91 9.66 8.98
N ILE A 176 -8.37 9.12 7.87
CA ILE A 176 -8.02 7.71 7.71
C ILE A 176 -6.61 7.59 7.16
N ILE A 177 -5.82 6.68 7.74
CA ILE A 177 -4.46 6.38 7.31
C ILE A 177 -4.35 4.88 7.04
N VAL A 178 -3.90 4.50 5.85
CA VAL A 178 -3.52 3.12 5.53
C VAL A 178 -2.00 3.04 5.52
N VAL A 179 -1.44 2.12 6.32
CA VAL A 179 -0.01 1.89 6.43
C VAL A 179 0.35 0.45 6.07
N ASN A 180 1.50 0.25 5.45
CA ASN A 180 2.10 -1.05 5.21
C ASN A 180 2.92 -1.44 6.44
N GLY A 181 2.44 -2.45 7.21
CA GLY A 181 2.88 -2.72 8.58
C GLY A 181 3.43 -4.10 8.84
N GLY A 182 3.87 -4.82 7.81
CA GLY A 182 4.40 -6.18 7.94
C GLY A 182 5.80 -6.30 8.51
N ASP A 183 6.47 -5.20 8.84
CA ASP A 183 7.89 -5.19 9.28
C ASP A 183 8.78 -6.04 8.35
N ASN A 184 8.57 -5.91 7.06
CA ASN A 184 9.25 -6.70 6.05
C ASN A 184 10.75 -6.45 6.10
N GLN A 185 11.58 -7.52 6.04
CA GLN A 185 13.02 -7.43 6.26
C GLN A 185 13.78 -8.40 5.36
N PHE A 186 14.97 -7.97 4.92
CA PHE A 186 16.03 -8.88 4.50
C PHE A 186 16.83 -9.33 5.75
N PHE A 187 17.76 -10.28 5.59
CA PHE A 187 18.62 -10.69 6.69
C PHE A 187 19.51 -9.55 7.22
N GLU A 188 19.76 -8.56 6.38
CA GLU A 188 20.53 -7.36 6.71
C GLU A 188 19.77 -6.10 6.26
N GLY A 189 19.92 -4.99 6.96
CA GLY A 189 19.34 -3.69 6.59
C GLY A 189 18.13 -3.25 7.41
N GLY A 190 17.54 -4.14 8.21
CA GLY A 190 16.39 -3.82 9.07
C GLY A 190 15.07 -3.70 8.32
N SER A 191 14.10 -3.03 8.94
CA SER A 191 12.74 -2.89 8.44
C SER A 191 12.67 -2.08 7.14
N LEU A 192 11.95 -2.60 6.15
CA LEU A 192 11.66 -1.95 4.87
C LEU A 192 10.36 -1.16 4.91
N VAL A 193 9.41 -1.61 5.71
CA VAL A 193 8.10 -0.97 5.97
C VAL A 193 7.89 -0.85 7.48
N MET A 194 6.80 -0.22 7.89
CA MET A 194 6.53 0.01 9.31
C MET A 194 6.45 -1.30 10.09
N GLY A 195 7.14 -1.33 11.24
CA GLY A 195 6.92 -2.29 12.31
C GLY A 195 5.95 -1.74 13.35
N LYS A 196 5.69 -2.53 14.42
CA LYS A 196 4.71 -2.16 15.46
C LYS A 196 5.02 -0.83 16.17
N GLU A 197 6.30 -0.51 16.37
CA GLU A 197 6.69 0.76 17.00
C GLU A 197 6.45 1.96 16.05
N ASP A 198 6.71 1.80 14.75
CA ASP A 198 6.42 2.81 13.73
C ASP A 198 4.90 3.09 13.64
N ILE A 199 4.08 2.03 13.68
CA ILE A 199 2.62 2.14 13.72
C ILE A 199 2.15 2.89 14.98
N TYR A 200 2.82 2.67 16.10
CA TYR A 200 2.54 3.41 17.34
C TYR A 200 2.89 4.91 17.23
N GLU A 201 3.96 5.27 16.51
CA GLU A 201 4.27 6.67 16.22
C GLU A 201 3.17 7.31 15.35
N VAL A 202 2.68 6.62 14.29
CA VAL A 202 1.53 7.09 13.49
C VAL A 202 0.31 7.32 14.38
N TYR A 203 0.00 6.36 15.28
CA TYR A 203 -1.13 6.45 16.20
C TYR A 203 -1.07 7.66 17.13
N LYS A 204 0.12 7.99 17.64
CA LYS A 204 0.33 9.16 18.52
C LYS A 204 0.24 10.48 17.77
N THR A 205 0.82 10.51 16.55
CA THR A 205 0.88 11.72 15.72
C THR A 205 -0.48 12.08 15.12
N ALA A 206 -1.33 11.07 14.83
CA ALA A 206 -2.65 11.27 14.26
C ALA A 206 -3.77 10.91 15.28
N PRO A 207 -4.00 11.71 16.34
CA PRO A 207 -4.88 11.33 17.46
C PRO A 207 -6.36 11.19 17.08
N ASN A 208 -6.78 11.71 15.94
CA ASN A 208 -8.16 11.66 15.46
C ASN A 208 -8.35 10.70 14.27
N ALA A 209 -7.26 10.16 13.69
CA ALA A 209 -7.34 9.29 12.53
C ALA A 209 -7.66 7.85 12.90
N HIS A 210 -8.41 7.15 12.03
CA HIS A 210 -8.44 5.69 12.00
C HIS A 210 -7.27 5.17 11.18
N ILE A 211 -6.61 4.13 11.66
CA ILE A 211 -5.44 3.53 11.02
C ILE A 211 -5.79 2.12 10.59
N ILE A 212 -5.52 1.79 9.33
CA ILE A 212 -5.68 0.45 8.77
C ILE A 212 -4.28 -0.07 8.43
N VAL A 213 -3.91 -1.22 8.98
CA VAL A 213 -2.59 -1.81 8.76
C VAL A 213 -2.70 -2.98 7.79
N VAL A 214 -2.08 -2.83 6.62
CA VAL A 214 -2.05 -3.82 5.54
C VAL A 214 -0.61 -4.30 5.27
N HIS A 215 -0.36 -5.03 4.19
CA HIS A 215 0.94 -5.54 3.79
C HIS A 215 1.53 -6.53 4.81
N MET A 216 0.71 -7.47 5.28
CA MET A 216 1.09 -8.43 6.31
C MET A 216 0.98 -9.87 5.81
N GLU A 217 1.99 -10.71 6.13
CA GLU A 217 1.97 -12.18 5.98
C GLU A 217 1.80 -12.73 4.56
N ALA A 218 1.74 -11.88 3.52
CA ALA A 218 1.46 -12.32 2.15
C ALA A 218 2.72 -12.59 1.31
N VAL A 219 3.89 -12.10 1.73
CA VAL A 219 5.18 -12.30 1.05
C VAL A 219 6.22 -12.87 2.02
N ASN A 220 7.19 -13.63 1.51
CA ASN A 220 8.07 -14.45 2.34
C ASN A 220 8.91 -13.69 3.38
N HIS A 221 9.16 -12.40 3.18
CA HIS A 221 10.04 -11.59 4.03
C HIS A 221 9.33 -10.76 5.11
N TRP A 222 8.03 -11.04 5.39
CA TRP A 222 7.34 -10.40 6.50
C TRP A 222 8.00 -10.72 7.86
N GLY A 223 8.03 -9.74 8.77
CA GLY A 223 8.61 -9.85 10.10
C GLY A 223 7.59 -9.75 11.24
N LEU A 224 6.45 -9.10 11.01
CA LEU A 224 5.40 -8.88 12.00
C LEU A 224 4.11 -9.59 11.58
N SER A 225 3.59 -10.48 12.42
CA SER A 225 2.31 -11.15 12.18
C SER A 225 1.13 -10.27 12.60
N ARG A 226 -0.06 -10.54 12.01
CA ARG A 226 -1.31 -9.91 12.44
C ARG A 226 -1.64 -10.20 13.91
N GLU A 227 -1.31 -11.40 14.39
CA GLU A 227 -1.53 -11.81 15.79
C GLU A 227 -0.66 -11.00 16.75
N ASP A 228 0.65 -10.89 16.47
CA ASP A 228 1.58 -10.12 17.28
C ASP A 228 1.22 -8.63 17.28
N LEU A 229 0.83 -8.08 16.13
CA LEU A 229 0.40 -6.70 16.04
C LEU A 229 -0.90 -6.45 16.84
N LYS A 230 -1.90 -7.33 16.74
CA LYS A 230 -3.15 -7.24 17.52
C LYS A 230 -2.88 -7.31 19.02
N THR A 231 -1.94 -8.15 19.44
CA THR A 231 -1.49 -8.21 20.84
C THR A 231 -0.89 -6.87 21.29
N PHE A 232 0.02 -6.32 20.50
CA PHE A 232 0.63 -5.01 20.77
C PHE A 232 -0.40 -3.87 20.80
N ILE A 233 -1.36 -3.86 19.86
CA ILE A 233 -2.47 -2.90 19.82
C ILE A 233 -3.29 -2.93 21.11
N ASN A 234 -3.58 -4.12 21.64
CA ASN A 234 -4.28 -4.29 22.91
C ASN A 234 -3.44 -3.76 24.08
N GLU A 235 -2.15 -4.12 24.16
CA GLU A 235 -1.23 -3.66 25.19
C GLU A 235 -1.06 -2.14 25.24
N LYS A 236 -1.14 -1.48 24.06
CA LYS A 236 -1.02 -0.02 23.91
C LYS A 236 -2.37 0.71 23.91
N GLU A 237 -3.48 0.01 24.16
CA GLU A 237 -4.84 0.58 24.19
C GLU A 237 -5.25 1.30 22.89
N MET A 238 -4.79 0.78 21.72
CA MET A 238 -5.01 1.38 20.40
C MET A 238 -6.26 0.84 19.69
N THR A 239 -6.98 -0.12 20.27
CA THR A 239 -8.08 -0.88 19.63
C THR A 239 -9.24 -0.04 19.12
N SER A 240 -9.40 1.19 19.61
CA SER A 240 -10.50 2.08 19.20
C SER A 240 -10.29 2.72 17.82
N ARG A 241 -9.06 2.71 17.29
CA ARG A 241 -8.69 3.43 16.05
C ARG A 241 -7.69 2.69 15.15
N VAL A 242 -7.23 1.49 15.51
CA VAL A 242 -6.29 0.72 14.71
C VAL A 242 -6.92 -0.61 14.33
N GLU A 243 -7.06 -0.82 13.02
CA GLU A 243 -7.64 -2.01 12.41
C GLU A 243 -6.54 -2.83 11.71
N VAL A 244 -6.60 -4.15 11.87
CA VAL A 244 -5.70 -5.09 11.19
C VAL A 244 -6.57 -6.09 10.42
N PRO A 245 -6.94 -5.77 9.16
CA PRO A 245 -7.85 -6.59 8.38
C PRO A 245 -7.29 -7.96 8.04
N ASN A 246 -8.17 -8.94 7.94
CA ASN A 246 -7.90 -10.15 7.18
C ASN A 246 -8.03 -9.86 5.68
N ASP A 247 -7.49 -10.77 4.83
CA ASP A 247 -7.65 -10.66 3.39
C ASP A 247 -9.14 -10.74 3.02
N GLY A 248 -9.62 -9.78 2.22
CA GLY A 248 -11.02 -9.64 1.82
C GLY A 248 -11.91 -8.78 2.71
N GLU A 249 -11.45 -8.35 3.90
CA GLU A 249 -12.23 -7.49 4.80
C GLU A 249 -12.34 -6.04 4.27
N SER A 250 -13.44 -5.37 4.68
CA SER A 250 -13.76 -4.00 4.27
C SER A 250 -14.14 -3.13 5.46
N TYR A 251 -13.81 -1.84 5.35
CA TYR A 251 -14.19 -0.81 6.33
C TYR A 251 -14.88 0.35 5.61
N THR A 252 -15.99 0.82 6.17
CA THR A 252 -16.75 1.97 5.66
C THR A 252 -16.66 3.13 6.64
N PHE A 253 -16.36 4.35 6.13
CA PHE A 253 -16.15 5.56 6.93
C PHE A 253 -17.07 6.70 6.52
#